data_468477cf9a17264a6fecdbe02de46074
#
_entry.id   468477cf9a17264a6fecdbe02de46074
#
_cell.length_a   1.000
_cell.length_b   1.000
_cell.length_c   1.000
_cell.angle_alpha   90.00
_cell.angle_beta   90.00
_cell.angle_gamma   90.00
#
_symmetry.space_group_name_H-M   'P 1'
#
loop_
_entity.id
_entity.type
_entity.pdbx_description
1 polymer ?
#
loop_
_entity_poly.entity_id
_entity_poly.type
_entity_poly.pdbx_seq_one_letter_code
_entity_poly.pdbx_strand_id
1 'polypeptide(L)'
;MLENPQLNNENVKINRALISVFDKTGLDKLAKEFVSRGIEIMSTGGSAKFLRDKNIKVTDVSDYTNFPEIMDGRVKTINPLVEGGILGLRDKHDNDAKDNNIKWIDIVICNLYPF
;
A
#
# COMPACT_ATOMS: atom_id res chain seq x y z
N MET A 1 8.31 -0.90 -25.90
CA MET A 1 8.81 0.30 -25.20
C MET A 1 7.78 0.78 -24.18
N LEU A 2 8.23 1.06 -23.00
CA LEU A 2 7.35 1.62 -21.97
C LEU A 2 7.11 3.10 -22.24
N GLU A 3 5.84 3.49 -22.26
CA GLU A 3 5.51 4.90 -22.32
C GLU A 3 5.75 5.55 -20.96
N ASN A 4 6.42 6.70 -20.96
CA ASN A 4 6.51 7.47 -19.74
C ASN A 4 5.14 8.05 -19.40
N PRO A 5 4.69 7.92 -18.16
CA PRO A 5 3.45 8.57 -17.76
C PRO A 5 3.62 10.08 -17.90
N GLN A 6 2.66 10.73 -18.51
CA GLN A 6 2.64 12.18 -18.54
C GLN A 6 2.36 12.70 -17.12
N LEU A 7 3.14 13.69 -16.71
CA LEU A 7 2.86 14.37 -15.47
C LEU A 7 1.54 15.11 -15.61
N ASN A 8 0.59 14.71 -14.78
CA ASN A 8 -0.71 15.31 -14.74
C ASN A 8 -0.74 16.36 -13.63
N ASN A 9 -1.12 17.57 -13.96
CA ASN A 9 -1.26 18.64 -12.99
C ASN A 9 -2.55 18.55 -12.16
N GLU A 10 -3.39 17.57 -12.43
CA GLU A 10 -4.59 17.34 -11.66
C GLU A 10 -4.25 16.69 -10.30
N ASN A 11 -5.01 17.08 -9.29
CA ASN A 11 -4.90 16.46 -7.98
C ASN A 11 -5.45 15.05 -8.01
N VAL A 12 -4.70 14.10 -7.47
CA VAL A 12 -5.15 12.72 -7.34
C VAL A 12 -5.72 12.54 -5.93
N LYS A 13 -6.94 12.00 -5.86
CA LYS A 13 -7.53 11.66 -4.58
C LYS A 13 -6.85 10.41 -4.02
N ILE A 14 -6.39 10.48 -2.77
CA ILE A 14 -5.79 9.34 -2.10
C ILE A 14 -6.91 8.53 -1.43
N ASN A 15 -7.12 7.31 -1.92
CA ASN A 15 -8.11 6.38 -1.38
C ASN A 15 -7.47 5.23 -0.62
N ARG A 16 -6.23 4.89 -0.94
CA ARG A 16 -5.55 3.73 -0.37
C ARG A 16 -4.07 3.98 -0.18
N ALA A 17 -3.58 3.66 1.02
CA ALA A 17 -2.18 3.75 1.39
C ALA A 17 -1.61 2.36 1.66
N LEU A 18 -0.38 2.14 1.23
CA LEU A 18 0.42 0.97 1.62
C LEU A 18 1.47 1.43 2.63
N ILE A 19 1.47 0.84 3.80
CA ILE A 19 2.41 1.19 4.88
C ILE A 19 3.25 -0.03 5.24
N SER A 20 4.57 0.10 5.10
CA SER A 20 5.53 -0.91 5.52
C SER A 20 6.78 -0.19 6.03
N VAL A 21 6.90 -0.04 7.33
CA VAL A 21 7.98 0.73 7.94
C VAL A 21 8.71 -0.08 9.02
N PHE A 22 10.01 0.12 9.13
CA PHE A 22 10.80 -0.39 10.23
C PHE A 22 10.67 0.54 11.45
N ASP A 23 11.01 1.81 11.30
CA ASP A 23 10.83 2.82 12.34
C ASP A 23 9.39 3.32 12.32
N LYS A 24 8.70 3.14 13.43
CA LYS A 24 7.27 3.44 13.55
C LYS A 24 6.99 4.76 14.27
N THR A 25 8.02 5.57 14.48
CA THR A 25 7.88 6.88 15.13
C THR A 25 6.91 7.76 14.34
N GLY A 26 5.86 8.22 15.00
CA GLY A 26 4.84 9.07 14.37
C GLY A 26 3.85 8.36 13.47
N LEU A 27 3.99 7.04 13.28
CA LEU A 27 3.12 6.28 12.39
C LEU A 27 1.66 6.30 12.84
N ASP A 28 1.40 6.22 14.14
CA ASP A 28 0.05 6.23 14.68
C ASP A 28 -0.68 7.55 14.36
N LYS A 29 0.02 8.67 14.45
CA LYS A 29 -0.56 9.98 14.11
C LYS A 29 -0.90 10.08 12.64
N LEU A 30 0.01 9.65 11.77
CA LEU A 30 -0.21 9.65 10.32
C LEU A 30 -1.38 8.74 9.94
N ALA A 31 -1.41 7.54 10.51
CA ALA A 31 -2.46 6.57 10.20
C ALA A 31 -3.84 7.04 10.69
N LYS A 32 -3.92 7.68 11.85
CA LYS A 32 -5.17 8.26 12.33
C LYS A 32 -5.68 9.36 11.39
N GLU A 33 -4.77 10.18 10.87
CA GLU A 33 -5.14 11.20 9.88
C GLU A 33 -5.65 10.56 8.59
N PHE A 34 -5.01 9.48 8.12
CA PHE A 34 -5.49 8.75 6.95
C PHE A 34 -6.90 8.22 7.16
N VAL A 35 -7.15 7.59 8.31
CA VAL A 35 -8.48 7.04 8.62
C VAL A 35 -9.52 8.16 8.69
N SER A 36 -9.18 9.30 9.29
CA SER A 36 -10.11 10.44 9.39
C SER A 36 -10.49 11.00 8.02
N ARG A 37 -9.63 10.81 7.03
CA ARG A 37 -9.87 11.24 5.64
C ARG A 37 -10.49 10.15 4.77
N GLY A 38 -10.85 9.00 5.35
CA GLY A 38 -11.43 7.89 4.61
C GLY A 38 -10.44 7.10 3.76
N ILE A 39 -9.14 7.21 4.04
CA ILE A 39 -8.10 6.47 3.33
C ILE A 39 -7.98 5.08 3.93
N GLU A 40 -8.13 4.05 3.08
CA GLU A 40 -7.90 2.66 3.47
C GLU A 40 -6.40 2.42 3.66
N ILE A 41 -6.03 1.70 4.71
CA ILE A 41 -4.63 1.36 4.98
C ILE A 41 -4.41 -0.13 4.74
N MET A 42 -3.48 -0.46 3.85
CA MET A 42 -2.91 -1.79 3.73
C MET A 42 -1.53 -1.79 4.36
N SER A 43 -1.19 -2.82 5.11
CA SER A 43 0.06 -2.85 5.83
C SER A 43 0.59 -4.28 5.98
N THR A 44 1.84 -4.40 6.36
CA THR A 44 2.53 -5.67 6.51
C THR A 44 2.96 -5.90 7.95
N GLY A 45 3.02 -7.17 8.34
CA GLY A 45 3.68 -7.69 9.55
C GLY A 45 3.67 -6.79 10.76
N GLY A 46 4.84 -6.32 11.16
CA GLY A 46 5.02 -5.49 12.35
C GLY A 46 4.33 -4.14 12.28
N SER A 47 4.25 -3.53 11.09
CA SER A 47 3.53 -2.27 10.90
C SER A 47 2.03 -2.46 11.12
N ALA A 48 1.46 -3.53 10.56
CA ALA A 48 0.04 -3.85 10.73
C ALA A 48 -0.28 -4.11 12.21
N LYS A 49 0.57 -4.88 12.89
CA LYS A 49 0.41 -5.16 14.32
C LYS A 49 0.44 -3.88 15.15
N PHE A 50 1.43 -3.02 14.90
CA PHE A 50 1.56 -1.73 15.60
C PHE A 50 0.29 -0.90 15.44
N LEU A 51 -0.25 -0.81 14.23
CA LEU A 51 -1.44 -0.03 13.95
C LEU A 51 -2.69 -0.61 14.63
N ARG A 52 -2.84 -1.95 14.61
CA ARG A 52 -3.95 -2.62 15.31
C ARG A 52 -3.88 -2.41 16.81
N ASP A 53 -2.69 -2.47 17.40
CA ASP A 53 -2.50 -2.21 18.82
C ASP A 53 -2.89 -0.78 19.22
N LYS A 54 -2.94 0.13 18.25
CA LYS A 54 -3.41 1.51 18.40
C LYS A 54 -4.88 1.69 18.00
N ASN A 55 -5.62 0.59 17.81
CA ASN A 55 -7.03 0.58 17.40
C ASN A 55 -7.28 1.20 16.03
N ILE A 56 -6.31 1.09 15.13
CA ILE A 56 -6.42 1.56 13.76
C ILE A 56 -6.75 0.37 12.86
N LYS A 57 -7.80 0.52 12.05
CA LYS A 57 -8.22 -0.51 11.11
C LYS A 57 -7.23 -0.60 9.95
N VAL A 58 -6.71 -1.80 9.71
CA VAL A 58 -5.79 -2.06 8.58
C VAL A 58 -6.18 -3.35 7.89
N THR A 59 -5.86 -3.44 6.60
CA THR A 59 -5.93 -4.67 5.82
C THR A 59 -4.52 -5.21 5.68
N ASP A 60 -4.30 -6.48 6.05
CA ASP A 60 -3.00 -7.11 5.81
C ASP A 60 -2.79 -7.32 4.32
N VAL A 61 -1.59 -7.03 3.85
CA VAL A 61 -1.21 -7.31 2.47
C VAL A 61 -1.37 -8.81 2.16
N SER A 62 -1.03 -9.70 3.11
CA SER A 62 -1.18 -11.14 2.93
C SER A 62 -2.64 -11.56 2.71
N ASP A 63 -3.60 -10.89 3.33
CA ASP A 63 -5.02 -11.15 3.11
C ASP A 63 -5.48 -10.67 1.74
N TYR A 64 -4.98 -9.52 1.31
CA TYR A 64 -5.29 -8.97 0.00
C TYR A 64 -4.70 -9.81 -1.13
N THR A 65 -3.44 -10.23 -0.99
CA THR A 65 -2.74 -11.00 -2.03
C THR A 65 -3.01 -12.50 -1.96
N ASN A 66 -3.54 -12.98 -0.84
CA ASN A 66 -3.69 -14.39 -0.53
C ASN A 66 -2.34 -15.15 -0.59
N PHE A 67 -1.27 -14.47 -0.23
CA PHE A 67 0.07 -15.02 -0.15
C PHE A 67 0.72 -14.62 1.18
N PRO A 68 1.27 -15.58 1.94
CA PRO A 68 1.82 -15.28 3.27
C PRO A 68 3.14 -14.50 3.17
N GLU A 69 3.46 -13.78 4.24
CA GLU A 69 4.76 -13.21 4.46
C GLU A 69 5.75 -14.36 4.73
N ILE A 70 6.85 -14.40 3.99
CA ILE A 70 7.84 -15.48 4.09
C ILE A 70 9.26 -14.94 4.21
N MET A 71 10.22 -15.82 4.44
CA MET A 71 11.65 -15.46 4.59
C MET A 71 11.86 -14.41 5.68
N ASP A 72 11.22 -14.62 6.83
CA ASP A 72 11.26 -13.69 7.97
C ASP A 72 10.86 -12.26 7.61
N GLY A 73 9.85 -12.14 6.76
CA GLY A 73 9.34 -10.83 6.32
C GLY A 73 10.14 -10.16 5.22
N ARG A 74 11.14 -10.83 4.68
CA ARG A 74 11.90 -10.29 3.53
C ARG A 74 11.10 -10.31 2.25
N VAL A 75 10.13 -11.22 2.15
CA VAL A 75 9.21 -11.33 1.02
C VAL A 75 7.80 -11.14 1.55
N LYS A 76 7.19 -10.01 1.24
CA LYS A 76 5.86 -9.65 1.74
C LYS A 76 5.03 -8.80 0.80
N THR A 77 5.67 -7.98 -0.03
CA THR A 77 4.97 -7.07 -0.96
C THR A 77 5.31 -7.34 -2.42
N ILE A 78 6.18 -8.31 -2.71
CA ILE A 78 6.52 -8.70 -4.08
C ILE A 78 5.41 -9.59 -4.59
N ASN A 79 4.39 -8.98 -5.17
CA ASN A 79 3.20 -9.66 -5.65
C ASN A 79 2.55 -8.81 -6.74
N PRO A 80 2.08 -9.41 -7.84
CA PRO A 80 1.44 -8.63 -8.92
C PRO A 80 0.28 -7.74 -8.46
N LEU A 81 -0.47 -8.14 -7.45
CA LEU A 81 -1.57 -7.32 -6.93
C LEU A 81 -1.07 -6.02 -6.30
N VAL A 82 0.06 -6.08 -5.61
CA VAL A 82 0.69 -4.89 -5.00
C VAL A 82 1.39 -4.07 -6.07
N GLU A 83 2.24 -4.70 -6.86
CA GLU A 83 3.01 -4.03 -7.91
C GLU A 83 2.10 -3.36 -8.94
N GLY A 84 1.06 -4.05 -9.37
CA GLY A 84 0.10 -3.49 -10.31
C GLY A 84 -0.62 -2.27 -9.77
N GLY A 85 -0.95 -2.28 -8.49
CA GLY A 85 -1.59 -1.14 -7.83
C GLY A 85 -0.71 0.11 -7.75
N ILE A 86 0.62 -0.10 -7.69
CA ILE A 86 1.59 0.99 -7.63
C ILE A 86 2.00 1.45 -9.04
N LEU A 87 2.28 0.51 -9.92
CA LEU A 87 2.90 0.77 -11.23
C LEU A 87 1.89 1.05 -12.34
N GLY A 88 0.65 0.61 -12.19
CA GLY A 88 -0.36 0.80 -13.22
C GLY A 88 -0.68 2.27 -13.46
N LEU A 89 -1.00 2.60 -14.70
CA LEU A 89 -1.44 3.94 -15.09
C LEU A 89 -2.96 4.00 -14.99
N ARG A 90 -3.48 4.92 -14.17
CA ARG A 90 -4.92 5.16 -14.08
C ARG A 90 -5.43 5.51 -15.46
N ASP A 91 -6.68 5.18 -15.73
CA ASP A 91 -7.36 5.28 -17.01
C ASP A 91 -6.83 4.27 -18.02
N LYS A 92 -5.56 4.32 -18.42
CA LYS A 92 -4.99 3.42 -19.42
C LYS A 92 -5.07 1.95 -19.01
N HIS A 93 -4.81 1.65 -17.74
CA HIS A 93 -4.77 0.27 -17.23
C HIS A 93 -5.98 -0.08 -16.37
N ASP A 94 -7.06 0.69 -16.42
CA ASP A 94 -8.24 0.43 -15.58
C ASP A 94 -8.84 -0.94 -15.85
N ASN A 95 -8.90 -1.37 -17.13
CA ASN A 95 -9.42 -2.69 -17.48
C ASN A 95 -8.51 -3.82 -16.96
N ASP A 96 -7.19 -3.67 -17.10
CA ASP A 96 -6.25 -4.66 -16.58
C ASP A 96 -6.37 -4.80 -15.06
N ALA A 97 -6.49 -3.69 -14.37
CA ALA A 97 -6.65 -3.68 -12.92
C ALA A 97 -7.95 -4.38 -12.51
N LYS A 98 -9.04 -4.06 -13.18
CA LYS A 98 -10.36 -4.66 -12.92
C LYS A 98 -10.35 -6.16 -13.19
N ASP A 99 -9.80 -6.57 -14.33
CA ASP A 99 -9.78 -7.97 -14.76
C ASP A 99 -8.91 -8.84 -13.83
N ASN A 100 -7.93 -8.25 -13.17
CA ASN A 100 -7.00 -8.96 -12.28
C ASN A 100 -7.22 -8.65 -10.79
N ASN A 101 -8.33 -8.00 -10.44
CA ASN A 101 -8.69 -7.65 -9.06
C ASN A 101 -7.61 -6.78 -8.36
N ILE A 102 -6.98 -5.90 -9.12
CA ILE A 102 -5.97 -4.98 -8.61
C ILE A 102 -6.63 -3.69 -8.14
N LYS A 103 -6.38 -3.33 -6.89
CA LYS A 103 -6.81 -2.06 -6.31
C LYS A 103 -5.68 -1.05 -6.43
N TRP A 104 -5.99 0.17 -6.85
CA TRP A 104 -4.97 1.22 -6.93
C TRP A 104 -4.42 1.57 -5.56
N ILE A 105 -3.11 1.71 -5.48
CA ILE A 105 -2.39 2.18 -4.29
C ILE A 105 -1.93 3.59 -4.61
N ASP A 106 -2.43 4.56 -3.86
CA ASP A 106 -2.26 5.98 -4.19
C ASP A 106 -1.08 6.60 -3.45
N ILE A 107 -0.67 6.03 -2.32
CA ILE A 107 0.47 6.48 -1.54
C ILE A 107 1.17 5.30 -0.88
N VAL A 108 2.49 5.33 -0.87
CA VAL A 108 3.32 4.32 -0.20
C VAL A 108 4.13 5.02 0.89
N ILE A 109 4.06 4.48 2.10
CA ILE A 109 4.84 4.95 3.25
C ILE A 109 5.80 3.85 3.63
N CYS A 110 7.08 4.12 3.51
CA CYS A 110 8.14 3.18 3.89
C CYS A 110 9.37 3.92 4.40
N ASN A 111 10.21 3.20 5.11
CA ASN A 111 11.54 3.66 5.46
C ASN A 111 12.52 2.48 5.37
N LEU A 112 13.81 2.77 5.49
CA LEU A 112 14.83 1.75 5.29
C LEU A 112 14.87 0.79 6.47
N TYR A 113 14.93 -0.50 6.14
CA TYR A 113 15.18 -1.55 7.11
C TYR A 113 16.69 -1.69 7.32
N PRO A 114 17.16 -1.95 8.54
CA PRO A 114 18.57 -2.24 8.78
C PRO A 114 18.94 -3.61 8.22
N PHE A 115 20.14 -3.76 7.79
CA PHE A 115 20.70 -5.03 7.34
C PHE A 115 21.63 -5.62 8.37
#